data_f9e3bc9482e83578cc33e9e4e8ffd882
#
_entry.id   f9e3bc9482e83578cc33e9e4e8ffd882
#
_cell.length_a   1.000
_cell.length_b   1.000
_cell.length_c   1.000
_cell.angle_alpha   90.00
_cell.angle_beta   90.00
_cell.angle_gamma   90.00
#
_symmetry.space_group_name_H-M   'P 1'
#
loop_
_entity.id
_entity.type
_entity.pdbx_description
1 polymer ?
#
loop_
_entity_poly.entity_id
_entity_poly.type
_entity_poly.pdbx_seq_one_letter_code
_entity_poly.pdbx_strand_id
1 'polypeptide(L)'
;LRELVGRVRAGLLRLGVGRGDRVVALLPNCVEALAAFLAVASLGAIWSSCSPDFGTRAVRDRFAQLEPSVLLAVDGYRYGGKAFDVRDRVQALRDEMPTLEGTVLLPYLDDGAALAGTVRWSELTAVPGSLDFDAVPFAHPLWVLYSSGTTGLPKGIVQGHGGIVVEHLKTLALHHDLGPGKRFFWFTTTGWMMWNLLISGLMVGSTVVIYDGSPAYPDLGTLWRLAEKHGVTYFGVSAPYVHACMKAGLRPMDELDMSCIRALGSTGAPLSVDGFRWVANAVGKHVQICSMSGGTDVCTAFLESAPTVPVWLGELSCAALGASVASYDASGSEVVDEVGELVLTKPMPSMPVSFWNDPDGSRLRSAYFADYPGVWRHGDWVRETTRESFVIYGRSDSTLNRGGVRMGTADFYTVVEGSDQIADSLVVDTTELGAADDGELLCFLVLVPGATLADVEPQLRQALRKELSPRHVPDRFIAVDAIPRTLNGKKCEVPVKRILAGVDPKQAVSRDALANPDSLDPFIALARH
;
A
#
# COMPACT_ATOMS: atom_id res chain seq x y z
N LEU A 1 -15.70 -14.31 -17.01
CA LEU A 1 -14.46 -14.50 -16.28
C LEU A 1 -14.05 -15.98 -16.26
N ARG A 2 -14.88 -16.93 -15.82
CA ARG A 2 -14.53 -18.37 -15.72
C ARG A 2 -13.97 -18.95 -17.01
N GLU A 3 -14.59 -18.66 -18.15
CA GLU A 3 -14.11 -19.11 -19.45
C GLU A 3 -12.73 -18.53 -19.79
N LEU A 4 -12.52 -17.23 -19.54
CA LEU A 4 -11.23 -16.58 -19.76
C LEU A 4 -10.13 -17.20 -18.87
N VAL A 5 -10.42 -17.47 -17.60
CA VAL A 5 -9.48 -18.14 -16.69
C VAL A 5 -9.12 -19.54 -17.22
N GLY A 6 -10.09 -20.33 -17.71
CA GLY A 6 -9.82 -21.64 -18.32
C GLY A 6 -8.93 -21.54 -19.55
N ARG A 7 -9.15 -20.53 -20.42
CA ARG A 7 -8.30 -20.28 -21.60
C ARG A 7 -6.87 -19.88 -21.20
N VAL A 8 -6.73 -18.98 -20.24
CA VAL A 8 -5.40 -18.56 -19.73
C VAL A 8 -4.68 -19.75 -19.09
N ARG A 9 -5.39 -20.56 -18.27
CA ARG A 9 -4.84 -21.78 -17.67
C ARG A 9 -4.28 -22.73 -18.73
N ALA A 10 -5.08 -23.01 -19.78
CA ALA A 10 -4.64 -23.86 -20.90
C ALA A 10 -3.43 -23.26 -21.63
N GLY A 11 -3.38 -21.95 -21.78
CA GLY A 11 -2.23 -21.25 -22.35
C GLY A 11 -0.97 -21.39 -21.52
N LEU A 12 -1.07 -21.18 -20.20
CA LEU A 12 0.04 -21.32 -19.27
C LEU A 12 0.59 -22.75 -19.22
N LEU A 13 -0.30 -23.76 -19.26
CA LEU A 13 0.12 -25.17 -19.37
C LEU A 13 0.92 -25.43 -20.65
N ARG A 14 0.55 -24.83 -21.79
CA ARG A 14 1.33 -24.94 -23.04
C ARG A 14 2.68 -24.26 -22.96
N LEU A 15 2.84 -23.25 -22.09
CA LEU A 15 4.13 -22.61 -21.80
C LEU A 15 4.93 -23.36 -20.72
N GLY A 16 4.47 -24.54 -20.28
CA GLY A 16 5.17 -25.38 -19.31
C GLY A 16 4.88 -25.03 -17.84
N VAL A 17 3.99 -24.08 -17.55
CA VAL A 17 3.69 -23.68 -16.17
C VAL A 17 2.98 -24.78 -15.41
N GLY A 18 3.53 -25.17 -14.26
CA GLY A 18 2.96 -26.14 -13.35
C GLY A 18 3.04 -25.68 -11.89
N ARG A 19 2.78 -26.62 -10.97
CA ARG A 19 2.81 -26.34 -9.52
C ARG A 19 4.18 -25.86 -9.07
N GLY A 20 4.21 -24.74 -8.34
CA GLY A 20 5.41 -24.15 -7.78
C GLY A 20 6.21 -23.27 -8.75
N ASP A 21 5.85 -23.23 -10.04
CA ASP A 21 6.44 -22.29 -10.97
C ASP A 21 6.06 -20.85 -10.64
N ARG A 22 6.91 -19.91 -10.99
CA ARG A 22 6.72 -18.48 -10.70
C ARG A 22 6.30 -17.77 -11.97
N VAL A 23 5.11 -17.21 -11.95
CA VAL A 23 4.58 -16.34 -13.00
C VAL A 23 4.54 -14.91 -12.49
N VAL A 24 5.27 -14.03 -13.17
CA VAL A 24 5.31 -12.61 -12.81
C VAL A 24 4.56 -11.75 -13.82
N ALA A 25 3.96 -10.66 -13.37
CA ALA A 25 3.11 -9.83 -14.20
C ALA A 25 3.42 -8.34 -14.06
N LEU A 26 3.73 -7.70 -15.18
CA LEU A 26 3.81 -6.25 -15.34
C LEU A 26 2.51 -5.78 -16.03
N LEU A 27 1.41 -5.79 -15.28
CA LEU A 27 0.05 -5.57 -15.79
C LEU A 27 -0.67 -4.47 -14.97
N PRO A 28 -1.51 -3.66 -15.60
CA PRO A 28 -2.39 -2.73 -14.89
C PRO A 28 -3.53 -3.48 -14.17
N ASN A 29 -4.36 -2.75 -13.43
CA ASN A 29 -5.55 -3.30 -12.78
C ASN A 29 -6.67 -3.54 -13.81
N CYS A 30 -6.56 -4.61 -14.57
CA CYS A 30 -7.46 -5.01 -15.66
C CYS A 30 -8.00 -6.43 -15.48
N VAL A 31 -8.97 -6.80 -16.30
CA VAL A 31 -9.62 -8.13 -16.26
C VAL A 31 -8.63 -9.23 -16.59
N GLU A 32 -7.69 -8.98 -17.49
CA GLU A 32 -6.65 -9.91 -17.92
C GLU A 32 -5.68 -10.24 -16.75
N ALA A 33 -5.30 -9.24 -15.96
CA ALA A 33 -4.48 -9.45 -14.76
C ALA A 33 -5.20 -10.34 -13.74
N LEU A 34 -6.50 -10.09 -13.51
CA LEU A 34 -7.32 -10.90 -12.63
C LEU A 34 -7.46 -12.35 -13.15
N ALA A 35 -7.72 -12.52 -14.46
CA ALA A 35 -7.85 -13.84 -15.08
C ALA A 35 -6.53 -14.62 -15.02
N ALA A 36 -5.40 -13.94 -15.26
CA ALA A 36 -4.07 -14.52 -15.18
C ALA A 36 -3.75 -14.99 -13.76
N PHE A 37 -3.98 -14.15 -12.75
CA PHE A 37 -3.78 -14.55 -11.36
C PHE A 37 -4.61 -15.80 -10.99
N LEU A 38 -5.91 -15.81 -11.33
CA LEU A 38 -6.79 -16.95 -11.03
C LEU A 38 -6.35 -18.22 -11.74
N ALA A 39 -5.86 -18.11 -12.98
CA ALA A 39 -5.31 -19.24 -13.73
C ALA A 39 -4.02 -19.77 -13.08
N VAL A 40 -3.09 -18.90 -12.69
CA VAL A 40 -1.86 -19.26 -11.96
C VAL A 40 -2.19 -19.96 -10.66
N ALA A 41 -3.10 -19.39 -9.85
CA ALA A 41 -3.54 -19.99 -8.59
C ALA A 41 -4.18 -21.38 -8.79
N SER A 42 -4.96 -21.58 -9.87
CA SER A 42 -5.60 -22.86 -10.18
C SER A 42 -4.60 -23.99 -10.53
N LEU A 43 -3.38 -23.63 -10.95
CA LEU A 43 -2.27 -24.54 -11.23
C LEU A 43 -1.40 -24.82 -10.00
N GLY A 44 -1.66 -24.17 -8.87
CA GLY A 44 -0.72 -24.17 -7.74
C GLY A 44 0.62 -23.51 -8.08
N ALA A 45 0.67 -22.67 -9.11
CA ALA A 45 1.81 -21.83 -9.42
C ALA A 45 1.79 -20.56 -8.56
N ILE A 46 2.92 -19.87 -8.48
CA ILE A 46 3.15 -18.73 -7.59
C ILE A 46 3.05 -17.43 -8.38
N TRP A 47 2.21 -16.52 -7.92
CA TRP A 47 2.00 -15.22 -8.55
C TRP A 47 2.85 -14.11 -7.92
N SER A 48 3.31 -13.17 -8.74
CA SER A 48 3.75 -11.87 -8.26
C SER A 48 3.51 -10.80 -9.31
N SER A 49 3.18 -9.58 -8.90
CA SER A 49 2.86 -8.50 -9.84
C SER A 49 3.47 -7.16 -9.45
N CYS A 50 3.76 -6.37 -10.48
CA CYS A 50 4.07 -4.95 -10.40
C CYS A 50 3.17 -4.18 -11.36
N SER A 51 2.82 -2.97 -11.00
CA SER A 51 2.13 -2.05 -11.90
C SER A 51 3.08 -1.57 -13.02
N PRO A 52 2.59 -1.31 -14.24
CA PRO A 52 3.42 -0.90 -15.38
C PRO A 52 4.13 0.45 -15.20
N ASP A 53 3.73 1.26 -14.23
CA ASP A 53 4.36 2.54 -13.89
C ASP A 53 5.66 2.38 -13.05
N PHE A 54 5.94 1.16 -12.53
CA PHE A 54 7.21 0.87 -11.87
C PHE A 54 8.38 0.98 -12.84
N GLY A 55 9.49 1.61 -12.43
CA GLY A 55 10.72 1.66 -13.22
C GLY A 55 11.37 0.29 -13.40
N THR A 56 12.16 0.13 -14.46
CA THR A 56 12.79 -1.16 -14.85
C THR A 56 13.55 -1.80 -13.70
N ARG A 57 14.38 -1.03 -13.00
CA ARG A 57 15.17 -1.52 -11.87
C ARG A 57 14.27 -2.01 -10.73
N ALA A 58 13.22 -1.26 -10.41
CA ALA A 58 12.29 -1.62 -9.32
C ALA A 58 11.54 -2.92 -9.62
N VAL A 59 11.17 -3.17 -10.89
CA VAL A 59 10.54 -4.43 -11.34
C VAL A 59 11.56 -5.57 -11.29
N ARG A 60 12.76 -5.37 -11.86
CA ARG A 60 13.85 -6.35 -11.85
C ARG A 60 14.20 -6.78 -10.43
N ASP A 61 14.43 -5.82 -9.51
CA ASP A 61 14.84 -6.08 -8.12
C ASP A 61 13.79 -6.90 -7.35
N ARG A 62 12.56 -6.98 -7.85
CA ARG A 62 11.49 -7.85 -7.34
C ARG A 62 11.46 -9.18 -8.07
N PHE A 63 11.28 -9.15 -9.37
CA PHE A 63 11.00 -10.34 -10.16
C PHE A 63 12.18 -11.27 -10.30
N ALA A 64 13.40 -10.73 -10.48
CA ALA A 64 14.59 -11.56 -10.61
C ALA A 64 14.88 -12.42 -9.37
N GLN A 65 14.47 -11.97 -8.17
CA GLN A 65 14.58 -12.78 -6.95
C GLN A 65 13.79 -14.08 -7.03
N LEU A 66 12.68 -14.08 -7.80
CA LEU A 66 11.78 -15.23 -7.91
C LEU A 66 12.25 -16.25 -8.95
N GLU A 67 13.21 -15.89 -9.80
CA GLU A 67 13.61 -16.73 -10.94
C GLU A 67 12.38 -17.21 -11.73
N PRO A 68 11.57 -16.29 -12.31
CA PRO A 68 10.30 -16.62 -12.91
C PRO A 68 10.48 -17.41 -14.21
N SER A 69 9.53 -18.34 -14.50
CA SER A 69 9.46 -19.05 -15.78
C SER A 69 8.66 -18.28 -16.84
N VAL A 70 7.66 -17.50 -16.42
CA VAL A 70 6.82 -16.73 -17.34
C VAL A 70 6.65 -15.29 -16.88
N LEU A 71 6.79 -14.35 -17.84
CA LEU A 71 6.48 -12.95 -17.69
C LEU A 71 5.21 -12.62 -18.50
N LEU A 72 4.21 -12.05 -17.86
CA LEU A 72 3.05 -11.43 -18.51
C LEU A 72 3.27 -9.91 -18.49
N ALA A 73 3.16 -9.23 -19.62
CA ALA A 73 3.39 -7.79 -19.70
C ALA A 73 2.43 -7.11 -20.67
N VAL A 74 2.19 -5.80 -20.45
CA VAL A 74 1.51 -4.93 -21.43
C VAL A 74 2.51 -4.27 -22.35
N ASP A 75 2.03 -3.79 -23.51
CA ASP A 75 2.77 -2.91 -24.40
C ASP A 75 2.92 -1.49 -23.84
N GLY A 76 1.94 -1.05 -23.05
CA GLY A 76 1.90 0.28 -22.48
C GLY A 76 0.66 0.50 -21.62
N TYR A 77 0.52 1.71 -21.09
CA TYR A 77 -0.60 2.12 -20.24
C TYR A 77 -0.93 3.60 -20.41
N ARG A 78 -2.08 4.05 -19.89
CA ARG A 78 -2.47 5.46 -19.82
C ARG A 78 -2.53 5.93 -18.38
N TYR A 79 -1.93 7.10 -18.10
CA TYR A 79 -2.03 7.72 -16.77
C TYR A 79 -2.05 9.24 -16.89
N GLY A 80 -2.98 9.89 -16.19
CA GLY A 80 -3.13 11.35 -16.24
C GLY A 80 -3.36 11.89 -17.66
N GLY A 81 -4.06 11.13 -18.54
CA GLY A 81 -4.32 11.48 -19.93
C GLY A 81 -3.15 11.21 -20.89
N LYS A 82 -1.99 10.78 -20.40
CA LYS A 82 -0.79 10.47 -21.22
C LYS A 82 -0.69 8.97 -21.48
N ALA A 83 -0.16 8.63 -22.66
CA ALA A 83 0.20 7.27 -23.03
C ALA A 83 1.69 7.02 -22.76
N PHE A 84 1.99 5.82 -22.24
CA PHE A 84 3.35 5.37 -21.93
C PHE A 84 3.57 4.01 -22.55
N ASP A 85 4.46 3.94 -23.54
CA ASP A 85 4.95 2.67 -24.11
C ASP A 85 6.00 2.08 -23.15
N VAL A 86 5.88 0.79 -22.85
CA VAL A 86 6.81 0.10 -21.94
C VAL A 86 7.51 -1.08 -22.58
N ARG A 87 7.41 -1.27 -23.90
CA ARG A 87 8.01 -2.41 -24.63
C ARG A 87 9.52 -2.49 -24.46
N ASP A 88 10.24 -1.36 -24.49
CA ASP A 88 11.69 -1.34 -24.24
C ASP A 88 12.00 -1.81 -22.81
N ARG A 89 11.17 -1.44 -21.83
CA ARG A 89 11.28 -1.94 -20.45
C ARG A 89 11.03 -3.45 -20.37
N VAL A 90 10.01 -3.94 -21.06
CA VAL A 90 9.73 -5.39 -21.12
C VAL A 90 10.90 -6.13 -21.73
N GLN A 91 11.52 -5.59 -22.80
CA GLN A 91 12.70 -6.20 -23.41
C GLN A 91 13.89 -6.22 -22.42
N ALA A 92 14.18 -5.11 -21.75
CA ALA A 92 15.25 -5.04 -20.75
C ALA A 92 15.04 -6.05 -19.60
N LEU A 93 13.80 -6.21 -19.13
CA LEU A 93 13.47 -7.20 -18.10
C LEU A 93 13.70 -8.64 -18.57
N ARG A 94 13.38 -8.95 -19.83
CA ARG A 94 13.64 -10.27 -20.43
C ARG A 94 15.14 -10.57 -20.48
N ASP A 95 15.93 -9.57 -20.87
CA ASP A 95 17.39 -9.72 -21.00
C ASP A 95 18.05 -9.95 -19.63
N GLU A 96 17.46 -9.42 -18.56
CA GLU A 96 17.98 -9.51 -17.19
C GLU A 96 17.40 -10.69 -16.37
N MET A 97 16.44 -11.46 -16.91
CA MET A 97 15.83 -12.62 -16.24
C MET A 97 16.03 -13.90 -17.08
N PRO A 98 17.19 -14.55 -16.99
CA PRO A 98 17.56 -15.69 -17.84
C PRO A 98 16.74 -16.96 -17.59
N THR A 99 15.94 -17.02 -16.52
CA THR A 99 15.04 -18.13 -16.21
C THR A 99 13.73 -18.10 -16.98
N LEU A 100 13.44 -17.00 -17.69
CA LEU A 100 12.22 -16.86 -18.46
C LEU A 100 12.20 -17.83 -19.67
N GLU A 101 11.25 -18.73 -19.66
CA GLU A 101 10.93 -19.65 -20.77
C GLU A 101 9.89 -19.06 -21.72
N GLY A 102 9.04 -18.14 -21.20
CA GLY A 102 7.99 -17.49 -21.97
C GLY A 102 7.73 -16.05 -21.55
N THR A 103 7.42 -15.21 -22.53
CA THR A 103 6.88 -13.84 -22.29
C THR A 103 5.61 -13.67 -23.09
N VAL A 104 4.54 -13.25 -22.42
CA VAL A 104 3.24 -12.96 -23.04
C VAL A 104 3.04 -11.45 -23.07
N LEU A 105 2.74 -10.91 -24.26
CA LEU A 105 2.40 -9.52 -24.44
C LEU A 105 0.89 -9.34 -24.57
N LEU A 106 0.32 -8.55 -23.69
CA LEU A 106 -1.05 -8.05 -23.78
C LEU A 106 -1.03 -6.68 -24.49
N PRO A 107 -1.54 -6.57 -25.73
CA PRO A 107 -1.77 -5.28 -26.38
C PRO A 107 -2.86 -4.51 -25.62
N TYR A 108 -2.46 -3.57 -24.78
CA TYR A 108 -3.35 -2.82 -23.89
C TYR A 108 -3.46 -1.35 -24.28
N LEU A 109 -2.36 -0.78 -24.73
CA LEU A 109 -2.30 0.60 -25.22
C LEU A 109 -2.61 0.71 -26.73
N ASP A 110 -2.10 -0.24 -27.50
CA ASP A 110 -2.23 -0.30 -28.96
C ASP A 110 -2.48 -1.74 -29.40
N ASP A 111 -3.65 -2.01 -29.99
CA ASP A 111 -4.05 -3.35 -30.49
C ASP A 111 -3.07 -3.92 -31.52
N GLY A 112 -2.34 -3.06 -32.23
CA GLY A 112 -1.29 -3.42 -33.20
C GLY A 112 0.06 -3.74 -32.57
N ALA A 113 0.24 -3.48 -31.26
CA ALA A 113 1.54 -3.64 -30.62
C ALA A 113 2.07 -5.07 -30.70
N ALA A 114 3.36 -5.16 -30.95
CA ALA A 114 4.11 -6.41 -30.96
C ALA A 114 5.51 -6.20 -30.35
N LEU A 115 6.06 -7.27 -29.81
CA LEU A 115 7.45 -7.34 -29.34
C LEU A 115 8.01 -8.70 -29.80
N ALA A 116 9.18 -8.69 -30.40
CA ALA A 116 9.79 -9.89 -30.93
C ALA A 116 10.03 -10.96 -29.85
N GLY A 117 9.74 -12.22 -30.16
CA GLY A 117 9.95 -13.32 -29.23
C GLY A 117 8.94 -13.37 -28.08
N THR A 118 7.79 -12.71 -28.20
CA THR A 118 6.68 -12.82 -27.25
C THR A 118 5.50 -13.55 -27.86
N VAL A 119 4.71 -14.23 -27.01
CA VAL A 119 3.41 -14.79 -27.35
C VAL A 119 2.36 -13.69 -27.17
N ARG A 120 1.49 -13.47 -28.12
CA ARG A 120 0.37 -12.52 -27.93
C ARG A 120 -0.65 -13.08 -26.94
N TRP A 121 -1.30 -12.21 -26.18
CA TRP A 121 -2.39 -12.60 -25.28
C TRP A 121 -3.51 -13.35 -26.00
N SER A 122 -3.85 -12.95 -27.22
CA SER A 122 -4.83 -13.65 -28.06
C SER A 122 -4.42 -15.07 -28.44
N GLU A 123 -3.13 -15.33 -28.64
CA GLU A 123 -2.58 -16.66 -28.91
C GLU A 123 -2.57 -17.51 -27.63
N LEU A 124 -2.19 -16.92 -26.49
CA LEU A 124 -2.25 -17.58 -25.19
C LEU A 124 -3.68 -18.10 -24.92
N THR A 125 -4.69 -17.29 -25.22
CA THR A 125 -6.10 -17.55 -24.91
C THR A 125 -6.90 -18.16 -26.08
N ALA A 126 -6.25 -18.50 -27.19
CA ALA A 126 -6.92 -18.98 -28.41
C ALA A 126 -7.68 -20.30 -28.20
N VAL A 127 -7.14 -21.19 -27.38
CA VAL A 127 -7.70 -22.54 -27.16
C VAL A 127 -8.57 -22.54 -25.91
N PRO A 128 -9.82 -23.00 -25.98
CA PRO A 128 -10.63 -23.25 -24.80
C PRO A 128 -9.93 -24.25 -23.86
N GLY A 129 -10.09 -24.03 -22.56
CA GLY A 129 -9.53 -24.89 -21.52
C GLY A 129 -10.53 -25.16 -20.41
N SER A 130 -10.41 -26.31 -19.76
CA SER A 130 -11.15 -26.61 -18.54
C SER A 130 -10.65 -25.73 -17.37
N LEU A 131 -11.56 -25.45 -16.45
CA LEU A 131 -11.22 -24.80 -15.19
C LEU A 131 -11.09 -25.87 -14.11
N ASP A 132 -9.95 -26.56 -14.14
CA ASP A 132 -9.57 -27.53 -13.11
C ASP A 132 -8.70 -26.86 -12.05
N PHE A 133 -8.67 -27.44 -10.85
CA PHE A 133 -7.94 -26.88 -9.72
C PHE A 133 -7.00 -27.94 -9.15
N ASP A 134 -5.72 -27.62 -9.09
CA ASP A 134 -4.73 -28.47 -8.46
C ASP A 134 -4.87 -28.35 -6.93
N ALA A 135 -5.07 -29.48 -6.26
CA ALA A 135 -5.11 -29.49 -4.80
C ALA A 135 -3.73 -29.21 -4.22
N VAL A 136 -3.64 -28.23 -3.33
CA VAL A 136 -2.39 -27.81 -2.69
C VAL A 136 -2.51 -27.79 -1.16
N PRO A 137 -1.41 -27.97 -0.40
CA PRO A 137 -1.41 -27.81 1.05
C PRO A 137 -1.81 -26.40 1.49
N PHE A 138 -2.29 -26.26 2.72
CA PHE A 138 -2.70 -24.97 3.32
C PHE A 138 -1.61 -23.90 3.20
N ALA A 139 -0.36 -24.25 3.51
CA ALA A 139 0.78 -23.33 3.47
C ALA A 139 1.44 -23.23 2.09
N HIS A 140 0.86 -23.84 1.02
CA HIS A 140 1.44 -23.73 -0.31
C HIS A 140 1.47 -22.26 -0.76
N PRO A 141 2.60 -21.77 -1.31
CA PRO A 141 2.72 -20.38 -1.74
C PRO A 141 1.67 -20.01 -2.79
N LEU A 142 0.94 -18.91 -2.55
CA LEU A 142 -0.07 -18.35 -3.48
C LEU A 142 0.55 -17.21 -4.28
N TRP A 143 1.14 -16.26 -3.57
CA TRP A 143 1.79 -15.10 -4.16
C TRP A 143 2.98 -14.63 -3.32
N VAL A 144 3.83 -13.84 -3.96
CA VAL A 144 4.90 -13.09 -3.30
C VAL A 144 4.63 -11.60 -3.47
N LEU A 145 4.49 -10.92 -2.33
CA LEU A 145 4.35 -9.47 -2.23
C LEU A 145 5.66 -8.86 -1.76
N TYR A 146 5.82 -7.57 -2.00
CA TYR A 146 7.05 -6.88 -1.63
C TYR A 146 6.78 -5.69 -0.72
N SER A 147 7.55 -5.59 0.35
CA SER A 147 7.69 -4.38 1.13
C SER A 147 9.08 -3.77 0.93
N SER A 148 9.19 -2.45 1.13
CA SER A 148 10.49 -1.78 1.14
C SER A 148 11.33 -2.36 2.28
N GLY A 149 12.43 -3.02 1.93
CA GLY A 149 13.42 -3.47 2.92
C GLY A 149 14.19 -2.27 3.49
N THR A 150 14.57 -2.33 4.75
CA THR A 150 15.43 -1.33 5.39
C THR A 150 16.88 -1.39 4.89
N THR A 151 17.26 -2.49 4.22
CA THR A 151 18.65 -2.78 3.83
C THR A 151 18.73 -3.45 2.46
N GLY A 152 18.59 -2.71 1.35
CA GLY A 152 18.88 -3.24 0.02
C GLY A 152 17.65 -3.69 -0.78
N LEU A 153 17.63 -4.94 -1.30
CA LEU A 153 16.54 -5.45 -2.14
C LEU A 153 15.21 -5.50 -1.41
N PRO A 154 14.07 -5.29 -2.11
CA PRO A 154 12.74 -5.45 -1.55
C PRO A 154 12.55 -6.83 -0.93
N LYS A 155 11.94 -6.87 0.24
CA LYS A 155 11.66 -8.10 0.98
C LYS A 155 10.49 -8.85 0.30
N GLY A 156 10.74 -10.03 -0.24
CA GLY A 156 9.73 -10.90 -0.83
C GLY A 156 8.97 -11.68 0.25
N ILE A 157 7.70 -11.37 0.44
CA ILE A 157 6.83 -11.92 1.48
C ILE A 157 5.96 -12.99 0.83
N VAL A 158 6.13 -14.23 1.29
CA VAL A 158 5.39 -15.39 0.76
C VAL A 158 4.14 -15.62 1.59
N GLN A 159 2.98 -15.63 0.95
CA GLN A 159 1.73 -15.94 1.61
C GLN A 159 1.09 -17.20 1.03
N GLY A 160 0.51 -18.02 1.92
CA GLY A 160 -0.05 -19.30 1.57
C GLY A 160 -1.54 -19.24 1.20
N HIS A 161 -1.98 -20.17 0.35
CA HIS A 161 -3.36 -20.28 -0.10
C HIS A 161 -4.36 -20.29 1.06
N GLY A 162 -4.18 -21.19 2.02
CA GLY A 162 -5.17 -21.41 3.09
C GLY A 162 -5.27 -20.19 4.02
N GLY A 163 -4.15 -19.60 4.38
CA GLY A 163 -4.11 -18.41 5.25
C GLY A 163 -4.85 -17.23 4.63
N ILE A 164 -4.58 -16.96 3.35
CA ILE A 164 -5.25 -15.87 2.62
C ILE A 164 -6.74 -16.14 2.44
N VAL A 165 -7.14 -17.37 2.09
CA VAL A 165 -8.57 -17.71 1.94
C VAL A 165 -9.34 -17.47 3.24
N VAL A 166 -8.83 -17.96 4.36
CA VAL A 166 -9.48 -17.77 5.68
C VAL A 166 -9.56 -16.29 6.05
N GLU A 167 -8.44 -15.60 5.91
CA GLU A 167 -8.31 -14.20 6.32
C GLU A 167 -9.19 -13.27 5.48
N HIS A 168 -9.13 -13.40 4.15
CA HIS A 168 -9.92 -12.54 3.27
C HIS A 168 -11.42 -12.86 3.31
N LEU A 169 -11.81 -14.12 3.48
CA LEU A 169 -13.21 -14.46 3.71
C LEU A 169 -13.75 -13.81 4.99
N LYS A 170 -12.99 -13.88 6.08
CA LYS A 170 -13.32 -13.25 7.36
C LYS A 170 -13.48 -11.73 7.21
N THR A 171 -12.45 -11.06 6.68
CA THR A 171 -12.42 -9.60 6.55
C THR A 171 -13.54 -9.11 5.62
N LEU A 172 -13.67 -9.70 4.43
CA LEU A 172 -14.64 -9.23 3.45
C LEU A 172 -16.09 -9.49 3.87
N ALA A 173 -16.38 -10.68 4.42
CA ALA A 173 -17.75 -11.00 4.81
C ALA A 173 -18.18 -10.35 6.13
N LEU A 174 -17.29 -10.34 7.14
CA LEU A 174 -17.69 -9.99 8.52
C LEU A 174 -17.34 -8.54 8.88
N HIS A 175 -16.22 -8.01 8.35
CA HIS A 175 -15.81 -6.63 8.62
C HIS A 175 -16.30 -5.65 7.55
N HIS A 176 -16.23 -6.03 6.27
CA HIS A 176 -16.66 -5.16 5.18
C HIS A 176 -18.14 -5.34 4.77
N ASP A 177 -18.86 -6.28 5.37
CA ASP A 177 -20.26 -6.62 5.02
C ASP A 177 -20.47 -6.86 3.52
N LEU A 178 -19.48 -7.52 2.89
CA LEU A 178 -19.52 -7.86 1.47
C LEU A 178 -20.15 -9.23 1.26
N GLY A 179 -20.85 -9.38 0.12
CA GLY A 179 -21.53 -10.60 -0.27
C GLY A 179 -22.27 -10.44 -1.60
N PRO A 180 -23.13 -11.39 -1.97
CA PRO A 180 -23.92 -11.30 -3.19
C PRO A 180 -24.75 -10.02 -3.25
N GLY A 181 -24.77 -9.37 -4.41
CA GLY A 181 -25.45 -8.08 -4.63
C GLY A 181 -24.67 -6.84 -4.18
N LYS A 182 -23.58 -6.99 -3.44
CA LYS A 182 -22.69 -5.89 -3.09
C LYS A 182 -21.69 -5.62 -4.22
N ARG A 183 -21.25 -4.37 -4.34
CA ARG A 183 -20.25 -3.92 -5.33
C ARG A 183 -19.07 -3.32 -4.61
N PHE A 184 -17.94 -4.01 -4.69
CA PHE A 184 -16.70 -3.67 -4.00
C PHE A 184 -15.76 -2.96 -4.95
N PHE A 185 -15.34 -1.79 -4.57
CA PHE A 185 -14.31 -1.00 -5.24
C PHE A 185 -13.21 -0.62 -4.25
N TRP A 186 -11.97 -0.72 -4.69
CA TRP A 186 -10.82 -0.10 -4.02
C TRP A 186 -9.90 0.49 -5.08
N PHE A 187 -9.59 1.79 -4.96
CA PHE A 187 -8.57 2.37 -5.83
C PHE A 187 -7.21 1.79 -5.47
N THR A 188 -6.62 1.04 -6.39
CA THR A 188 -5.36 0.33 -6.18
C THR A 188 -4.68 0.02 -7.50
N THR A 189 -3.38 -0.31 -7.43
CA THR A 189 -2.60 -0.88 -8.54
C THR A 189 -2.24 -2.33 -8.23
N THR A 190 -1.84 -3.11 -9.22
CA THR A 190 -1.40 -4.50 -9.06
C THR A 190 -0.15 -4.67 -8.21
N GLY A 191 0.61 -3.57 -7.99
CA GLY A 191 1.78 -3.53 -7.12
C GLY A 191 1.48 -3.21 -5.65
N TRP A 192 0.22 -3.00 -5.28
CA TRP A 192 -0.20 -2.75 -3.90
C TRP A 192 -1.09 -3.89 -3.37
N MET A 193 -0.86 -4.35 -2.13
CA MET A 193 -1.60 -5.45 -1.52
C MET A 193 -3.13 -5.25 -1.49
N MET A 194 -3.60 -4.00 -1.60
CA MET A 194 -5.04 -3.74 -1.70
C MET A 194 -5.66 -4.28 -2.99
N TRP A 195 -4.87 -4.54 -4.04
CA TRP A 195 -5.33 -5.28 -5.21
C TRP A 195 -5.70 -6.72 -4.84
N ASN A 196 -4.86 -7.36 -4.05
CA ASN A 196 -5.09 -8.75 -3.59
C ASN A 196 -6.37 -8.85 -2.75
N LEU A 197 -6.63 -7.86 -1.88
CA LEU A 197 -7.87 -7.77 -1.11
C LEU A 197 -9.07 -7.48 -2.01
N LEU A 198 -8.96 -6.54 -2.96
CA LEU A 198 -10.03 -6.18 -3.90
C LEU A 198 -10.52 -7.39 -4.69
N ILE A 199 -9.60 -8.11 -5.35
CA ILE A 199 -9.97 -9.27 -6.18
C ILE A 199 -10.55 -10.42 -5.36
N SER A 200 -10.19 -10.52 -4.09
CA SER A 200 -10.74 -11.50 -3.15
C SER A 200 -12.22 -11.25 -2.84
N GLY A 201 -12.78 -10.09 -3.18
CA GLY A 201 -14.23 -9.83 -3.14
C GLY A 201 -15.06 -10.86 -3.92
N LEU A 202 -14.48 -11.50 -4.92
CA LEU A 202 -15.12 -12.60 -5.66
C LEU A 202 -15.40 -13.84 -4.78
N MET A 203 -14.59 -14.09 -3.74
CA MET A 203 -14.77 -15.25 -2.84
C MET A 203 -16.04 -15.16 -2.01
N VAL A 204 -16.48 -13.94 -1.69
CA VAL A 204 -17.73 -13.68 -0.95
C VAL A 204 -18.92 -13.42 -1.88
N GLY A 205 -18.74 -13.57 -3.20
CA GLY A 205 -19.81 -13.38 -4.19
C GLY A 205 -20.12 -11.93 -4.53
N SER A 206 -19.27 -11.00 -4.14
CA SER A 206 -19.42 -9.59 -4.51
C SER A 206 -19.04 -9.34 -5.97
N THR A 207 -19.62 -8.31 -6.58
CA THR A 207 -19.12 -7.76 -7.83
C THR A 207 -17.90 -6.88 -7.53
N VAL A 208 -16.76 -7.23 -8.10
CA VAL A 208 -15.54 -6.42 -7.99
C VAL A 208 -15.51 -5.38 -9.11
N VAL A 209 -15.37 -4.12 -8.75
CA VAL A 209 -15.19 -3.01 -9.69
C VAL A 209 -13.70 -2.67 -9.75
N ILE A 210 -13.08 -2.87 -10.91
CA ILE A 210 -11.67 -2.58 -11.14
C ILE A 210 -11.53 -1.30 -11.95
N TYR A 211 -10.45 -0.56 -11.72
CA TYR A 211 -10.17 0.70 -12.37
C TYR A 211 -8.67 0.83 -12.64
N ASP A 212 -8.33 1.20 -13.87
CA ASP A 212 -6.98 1.57 -14.26
C ASP A 212 -6.93 3.03 -14.67
N GLY A 213 -5.95 3.77 -14.16
CA GLY A 213 -5.75 5.19 -14.43
C GLY A 213 -5.51 6.04 -13.19
N SER A 214 -5.36 7.35 -13.39
CA SER A 214 -5.15 8.30 -12.30
C SER A 214 -6.46 8.58 -11.55
N PRO A 215 -6.46 8.58 -10.20
CA PRO A 215 -7.64 8.94 -9.40
C PRO A 215 -8.01 10.41 -9.51
N ALA A 216 -7.11 11.25 -10.02
CA ALA A 216 -7.25 12.70 -10.14
C ALA A 216 -7.33 13.16 -11.60
N TYR A 217 -7.62 12.28 -12.56
CA TYR A 217 -7.76 12.66 -13.96
C TYR A 217 -9.14 12.26 -14.51
N PRO A 218 -9.86 13.18 -15.18
CA PRO A 218 -9.50 14.59 -15.44
C PRO A 218 -9.52 15.48 -14.20
N ASP A 219 -10.15 15.05 -13.11
CA ASP A 219 -10.26 15.76 -11.83
C ASP A 219 -10.46 14.77 -10.65
N LEU A 220 -10.40 15.26 -9.41
CA LEU A 220 -10.58 14.46 -8.19
C LEU A 220 -12.00 13.87 -8.03
N GLY A 221 -12.99 14.32 -8.79
CA GLY A 221 -14.35 13.78 -8.82
C GLY A 221 -14.47 12.45 -9.57
N THR A 222 -13.43 12.03 -10.30
CA THR A 222 -13.47 10.87 -11.20
C THR A 222 -13.91 9.58 -10.49
N LEU A 223 -13.35 9.27 -9.33
CA LEU A 223 -13.70 8.04 -8.60
C LEU A 223 -15.11 8.12 -8.00
N TRP A 224 -15.58 9.30 -7.63
CA TRP A 224 -16.94 9.49 -7.11
C TRP A 224 -17.98 9.27 -8.21
N ARG A 225 -17.75 9.80 -9.42
CA ARG A 225 -18.60 9.51 -10.60
C ARG A 225 -18.59 8.04 -10.98
N LEU A 226 -17.44 7.36 -10.85
CA LEU A 226 -17.37 5.92 -11.04
C LEU A 226 -18.22 5.19 -9.99
N ALA A 227 -18.18 5.61 -8.73
CA ALA A 227 -18.95 4.99 -7.66
C ALA A 227 -20.46 5.11 -7.90
N GLU A 228 -20.95 6.29 -8.27
CA GLU A 228 -22.34 6.51 -8.66
C GLU A 228 -22.72 5.64 -9.86
N LYS A 229 -21.99 5.80 -10.98
CA LYS A 229 -22.27 5.09 -12.24
C LYS A 229 -22.38 3.58 -12.08
N HIS A 230 -21.58 3.00 -11.23
CA HIS A 230 -21.52 1.56 -11.01
C HIS A 230 -22.24 1.10 -9.75
N GLY A 231 -22.87 2.01 -9.00
CA GLY A 231 -23.58 1.69 -7.76
C GLY A 231 -22.69 1.00 -6.73
N VAL A 232 -21.49 1.53 -6.51
CA VAL A 232 -20.50 0.97 -5.57
C VAL A 232 -21.06 1.02 -4.15
N THR A 233 -21.05 -0.13 -3.45
CA THR A 233 -21.56 -0.22 -2.09
C THR A 233 -20.47 -0.10 -1.02
N TYR A 234 -19.27 -0.56 -1.32
CA TYR A 234 -18.07 -0.37 -0.51
C TYR A 234 -17.01 0.35 -1.34
N PHE A 235 -16.70 1.59 -0.96
CA PHE A 235 -15.79 2.48 -1.68
C PHE A 235 -14.48 2.62 -0.91
N GLY A 236 -13.40 2.03 -1.42
CA GLY A 236 -12.07 2.02 -0.79
C GLY A 236 -11.09 2.95 -1.50
N VAL A 237 -10.42 3.78 -0.71
CA VAL A 237 -9.38 4.71 -1.18
C VAL A 237 -8.28 4.88 -0.13
N SER A 238 -7.21 5.59 -0.46
CA SER A 238 -6.21 5.99 0.53
C SER A 238 -6.64 7.24 1.30
N ALA A 239 -6.17 7.41 2.55
CA ALA A 239 -6.40 8.64 3.31
C ALA A 239 -5.87 9.90 2.58
N PRO A 240 -4.71 9.89 1.90
CA PRO A 240 -4.27 11.03 1.08
C PRO A 240 -5.26 11.45 0.00
N TYR A 241 -5.98 10.51 -0.63
CA TYR A 241 -7.02 10.87 -1.61
C TYR A 241 -8.20 11.60 -0.94
N VAL A 242 -8.65 11.12 0.22
CA VAL A 242 -9.70 11.79 1.02
C VAL A 242 -9.27 13.22 1.37
N HIS A 243 -8.04 13.39 1.85
CA HIS A 243 -7.49 14.70 2.21
C HIS A 243 -7.36 15.63 0.98
N ALA A 244 -6.98 15.09 -0.19
CA ALA A 244 -6.92 15.87 -1.43
C ALA A 244 -8.32 16.35 -1.86
N CYS A 245 -9.35 15.49 -1.77
CA CYS A 245 -10.74 15.88 -2.01
C CYS A 245 -11.23 16.95 -1.03
N MET A 246 -10.89 16.80 0.24
CA MET A 246 -11.23 17.77 1.30
C MET A 246 -10.57 19.14 1.01
N LYS A 247 -9.26 19.18 0.71
CA LYS A 247 -8.55 20.42 0.36
C LYS A 247 -9.09 21.09 -0.91
N ALA A 248 -9.53 20.30 -1.88
CA ALA A 248 -10.15 20.82 -3.11
C ALA A 248 -11.60 21.30 -2.90
N GLY A 249 -12.13 21.20 -1.68
CA GLY A 249 -13.50 21.60 -1.37
C GLY A 249 -14.58 20.73 -2.03
N LEU A 250 -14.25 19.51 -2.47
CA LEU A 250 -15.21 18.62 -3.08
C LEU A 250 -16.31 18.24 -2.08
N ARG A 251 -17.54 18.14 -2.61
CA ARG A 251 -18.71 17.66 -1.89
C ARG A 251 -19.52 16.72 -2.79
N PRO A 252 -19.08 15.45 -2.93
CA PRO A 252 -19.70 14.52 -3.87
C PRO A 252 -21.23 14.42 -3.76
N MET A 253 -21.78 14.45 -2.53
CA MET A 253 -23.22 14.33 -2.30
C MET A 253 -24.05 15.52 -2.82
N ASP A 254 -23.42 16.66 -3.12
CA ASP A 254 -24.14 17.84 -3.64
C ASP A 254 -24.38 17.73 -5.16
N GLU A 255 -23.59 16.89 -5.85
CA GLU A 255 -23.62 16.76 -7.31
C GLU A 255 -23.99 15.34 -7.78
N LEU A 256 -23.77 14.32 -6.94
CA LEU A 256 -23.89 12.89 -7.28
C LEU A 256 -24.77 12.16 -6.27
N ASP A 257 -25.42 11.08 -6.72
CA ASP A 257 -26.15 10.18 -5.82
C ASP A 257 -25.19 9.21 -5.11
N MET A 258 -24.83 9.55 -3.88
CA MET A 258 -23.97 8.72 -3.03
C MET A 258 -24.76 7.72 -2.17
N SER A 259 -26.06 7.57 -2.34
CA SER A 259 -26.94 6.75 -1.49
C SER A 259 -26.61 5.25 -1.54
N CYS A 260 -25.97 4.78 -2.62
CA CYS A 260 -25.54 3.38 -2.74
C CYS A 260 -24.31 3.05 -1.88
N ILE A 261 -23.45 4.03 -1.53
CA ILE A 261 -22.26 3.80 -0.71
C ILE A 261 -22.69 3.52 0.72
N ARG A 262 -22.41 2.31 1.21
CA ARG A 262 -22.69 1.90 2.61
C ARG A 262 -21.47 2.08 3.50
N ALA A 263 -20.28 1.84 2.94
CA ALA A 263 -19.03 1.97 3.66
C ALA A 263 -17.96 2.65 2.80
N LEU A 264 -17.10 3.44 3.47
CA LEU A 264 -15.90 4.02 2.87
C LEU A 264 -14.68 3.46 3.61
N GLY A 265 -13.88 2.66 2.89
CA GLY A 265 -12.60 2.14 3.37
C GLY A 265 -11.48 3.14 3.19
N SER A 266 -10.62 3.29 4.21
CA SER A 266 -9.43 4.15 4.15
C SER A 266 -8.23 3.48 4.78
N THR A 267 -7.09 3.48 4.06
CA THR A 267 -5.81 2.94 4.55
C THR A 267 -4.61 3.62 3.88
N GLY A 268 -3.41 3.17 4.18
CA GLY A 268 -2.15 3.68 3.62
C GLY A 268 -1.53 4.83 4.40
N ALA A 269 -2.33 5.56 5.16
CA ALA A 269 -1.96 6.53 6.18
C ALA A 269 -3.14 6.67 7.15
N PRO A 270 -2.95 7.20 8.37
CA PRO A 270 -4.05 7.52 9.27
C PRO A 270 -5.01 8.53 8.64
N LEU A 271 -6.31 8.28 8.75
CA LEU A 271 -7.33 9.25 8.38
C LEU A 271 -7.50 10.25 9.52
N SER A 272 -7.36 11.54 9.22
CA SER A 272 -7.50 12.59 10.25
C SER A 272 -8.95 12.71 10.75
N VAL A 273 -9.13 13.28 11.94
CA VAL A 273 -10.46 13.59 12.50
C VAL A 273 -11.29 14.43 11.53
N ASP A 274 -10.66 15.39 10.85
CA ASP A 274 -11.33 16.23 9.86
C ASP A 274 -11.67 15.44 8.58
N GLY A 275 -10.86 14.44 8.20
CA GLY A 275 -11.20 13.49 7.16
C GLY A 275 -12.48 12.70 7.49
N PHE A 276 -12.63 12.21 8.73
CA PHE A 276 -13.88 11.58 9.19
C PHE A 276 -15.08 12.52 9.08
N ARG A 277 -14.94 13.76 9.57
CA ARG A 277 -15.99 14.79 9.48
C ARG A 277 -16.34 15.12 8.04
N TRP A 278 -15.33 15.22 7.18
CA TRP A 278 -15.55 15.49 5.76
C TRP A 278 -16.34 14.36 5.08
N VAL A 279 -15.98 13.11 5.31
CA VAL A 279 -16.73 11.96 4.75
C VAL A 279 -18.19 12.03 5.20
N ALA A 280 -18.45 12.24 6.48
CA ALA A 280 -19.83 12.32 7.01
C ALA A 280 -20.63 13.49 6.40
N ASN A 281 -19.99 14.63 6.10
CA ASN A 281 -20.64 15.85 5.65
C ASN A 281 -20.66 16.03 4.12
N ALA A 282 -19.73 15.42 3.39
CA ALA A 282 -19.57 15.59 1.95
C ALA A 282 -19.92 14.35 1.13
N VAL A 283 -19.95 13.16 1.76
CA VAL A 283 -20.35 11.90 1.11
C VAL A 283 -21.70 11.41 1.67
N GLY A 284 -21.85 11.40 3.00
CA GLY A 284 -23.13 11.07 3.62
C GLY A 284 -22.98 10.54 5.05
N LYS A 285 -23.89 10.97 5.94
CA LYS A 285 -23.93 10.52 7.35
C LYS A 285 -24.30 9.03 7.52
N HIS A 286 -24.85 8.41 6.48
CA HIS A 286 -25.19 7.00 6.45
C HIS A 286 -24.02 6.10 6.12
N VAL A 287 -22.89 6.68 5.68
CA VAL A 287 -21.70 5.95 5.27
C VAL A 287 -20.90 5.55 6.50
N GLN A 288 -20.68 4.25 6.69
CA GLN A 288 -19.75 3.76 7.70
C GLN A 288 -18.32 4.06 7.26
N ILE A 289 -17.56 4.74 8.10
CA ILE A 289 -16.15 5.05 7.81
C ILE A 289 -15.29 3.93 8.36
N CYS A 290 -14.65 3.19 7.47
CA CYS A 290 -13.83 2.01 7.78
C CYS A 290 -12.34 2.37 7.64
N SER A 291 -11.79 3.06 8.65
CA SER A 291 -10.34 3.25 8.73
C SER A 291 -9.67 1.93 9.11
N MET A 292 -8.56 1.57 8.42
CA MET A 292 -7.92 0.28 8.56
C MET A 292 -6.42 0.45 8.75
N SER A 293 -5.84 -0.36 9.63
CA SER A 293 -4.39 -0.52 9.77
C SER A 293 -4.00 -1.98 9.63
N GLY A 294 -3.00 -2.22 8.80
CA GLY A 294 -2.46 -3.53 8.52
C GLY A 294 -1.19 -3.40 7.69
N GLY A 295 -0.76 -4.47 7.05
CA GLY A 295 0.47 -4.45 6.29
C GLY A 295 0.48 -5.39 5.11
N THR A 296 1.38 -5.11 4.16
CA THR A 296 1.74 -6.05 3.10
C THR A 296 2.17 -7.39 3.69
N ASP A 297 2.77 -7.34 4.88
CA ASP A 297 3.31 -8.49 5.59
C ASP A 297 2.24 -9.53 5.90
N VAL A 298 1.07 -9.12 6.34
CA VAL A 298 -0.08 -10.00 6.62
C VAL A 298 -1.13 -10.01 5.50
N CYS A 299 -0.97 -9.17 4.47
CA CYS A 299 -1.89 -8.99 3.35
C CYS A 299 -3.35 -8.73 3.77
N THR A 300 -3.54 -8.08 4.90
CA THR A 300 -4.84 -7.76 5.51
C THR A 300 -4.67 -6.61 6.51
N ALA A 301 -5.77 -6.26 7.19
CA ALA A 301 -5.74 -5.40 8.37
C ALA A 301 -5.84 -6.25 9.65
N PHE A 302 -5.26 -5.76 10.72
CA PHE A 302 -5.44 -6.28 12.08
C PHE A 302 -6.20 -5.29 12.97
N LEU A 303 -6.36 -4.05 12.53
CA LEU A 303 -7.30 -3.05 13.09
C LEU A 303 -8.20 -2.58 11.96
N GLU A 304 -9.49 -2.64 12.16
CA GLU A 304 -10.50 -2.29 11.16
C GLU A 304 -11.83 -1.88 11.79
N SER A 305 -12.88 -1.80 11.00
CA SER A 305 -14.25 -1.56 11.46
C SER A 305 -15.09 -2.82 11.27
N ALA A 306 -16.25 -2.90 11.92
CA ALA A 306 -17.26 -3.90 11.65
C ALA A 306 -18.64 -3.26 11.65
N PRO A 307 -19.64 -3.83 10.94
CA PRO A 307 -21.00 -3.26 10.89
C PRO A 307 -21.69 -3.14 12.25
N THR A 308 -21.21 -3.92 13.22
CA THR A 308 -21.80 -4.02 14.57
C THR A 308 -21.14 -3.12 15.61
N VAL A 309 -20.08 -2.39 15.25
CA VAL A 309 -19.35 -1.52 16.18
C VAL A 309 -19.47 -0.04 15.76
N PRO A 310 -19.52 0.89 16.73
CA PRO A 310 -19.55 2.31 16.44
C PRO A 310 -18.27 2.80 15.77
N VAL A 311 -18.38 3.88 15.00
CA VAL A 311 -17.25 4.62 14.45
C VAL A 311 -17.00 5.85 15.31
N TRP A 312 -15.80 5.95 15.87
CA TRP A 312 -15.33 7.10 16.63
C TRP A 312 -14.42 7.95 15.77
N LEU A 313 -14.50 9.27 15.89
CA LEU A 313 -13.71 10.20 15.10
C LEU A 313 -12.21 10.01 15.36
N GLY A 314 -11.45 9.68 14.30
CA GLY A 314 -10.00 9.50 14.37
C GLY A 314 -9.57 8.14 14.93
N GLU A 315 -10.49 7.22 15.20
CA GLU A 315 -10.18 5.90 15.76
C GLU A 315 -10.47 4.78 14.75
N LEU A 316 -9.71 3.69 14.84
CA LEU A 316 -10.02 2.41 14.21
C LEU A 316 -10.95 1.66 15.16
N SER A 317 -12.09 1.18 14.68
CA SER A 317 -13.21 0.80 15.54
C SER A 317 -12.95 -0.42 16.41
N CYS A 318 -12.16 -1.41 15.93
CA CYS A 318 -11.88 -2.63 16.67
C CYS A 318 -10.66 -3.38 16.13
N ALA A 319 -10.16 -4.35 16.88
CA ALA A 319 -9.29 -5.38 16.36
C ALA A 319 -10.06 -6.28 15.37
N ALA A 320 -9.37 -6.72 14.30
CA ALA A 320 -9.92 -7.69 13.38
C ALA A 320 -10.18 -9.02 14.08
N LEU A 321 -11.24 -9.71 13.69
CA LEU A 321 -11.54 -11.04 14.24
C LEU A 321 -10.33 -11.98 14.06
N GLY A 322 -9.90 -12.60 15.15
CA GLY A 322 -8.74 -13.48 15.18
C GLY A 322 -7.39 -12.76 15.25
N ALA A 323 -7.34 -11.43 15.25
CA ALA A 323 -6.13 -10.67 15.55
C ALA A 323 -6.08 -10.33 17.05
N SER A 324 -5.03 -10.76 17.73
CA SER A 324 -4.77 -10.44 19.14
C SER A 324 -3.80 -9.27 19.21
N VAL A 325 -4.34 -8.06 19.01
CA VAL A 325 -3.56 -6.81 19.02
C VAL A 325 -3.40 -6.33 20.44
N ALA A 326 -2.21 -5.78 20.75
CA ALA A 326 -1.96 -5.08 22.02
C ALA A 326 -1.02 -3.89 21.79
N SER A 327 -1.04 -2.95 22.72
CA SER A 327 -0.07 -1.85 22.84
C SER A 327 0.95 -2.23 23.91
N TYR A 328 2.24 -2.31 23.55
CA TYR A 328 3.32 -2.63 24.49
C TYR A 328 4.16 -1.39 24.83
N ASP A 329 4.40 -1.18 26.12
CA ASP A 329 5.34 -0.17 26.57
C ASP A 329 6.82 -0.56 26.31
N ALA A 330 7.75 0.29 26.72
CA ALA A 330 9.18 0.02 26.53
C ALA A 330 9.71 -1.16 27.36
N SER A 331 8.96 -1.65 28.33
CA SER A 331 9.29 -2.84 29.13
C SER A 331 8.74 -4.14 28.52
N GLY A 332 7.91 -4.04 27.47
CA GLY A 332 7.21 -5.16 26.87
C GLY A 332 5.93 -5.57 27.64
N SER A 333 5.41 -4.67 28.46
CA SER A 333 4.13 -4.85 29.17
C SER A 333 2.99 -4.25 28.39
N GLU A 334 1.83 -4.93 28.39
CA GLU A 334 0.61 -4.44 27.77
C GLU A 334 0.07 -3.21 28.51
N VAL A 335 -0.29 -2.17 27.76
CA VAL A 335 -0.84 -0.91 28.29
C VAL A 335 -2.11 -0.52 27.55
N VAL A 336 -3.06 0.06 28.28
CA VAL A 336 -4.34 0.58 27.77
C VAL A 336 -4.39 2.08 28.03
N ASP A 337 -4.91 2.83 27.06
CA ASP A 337 -4.99 4.29 27.04
C ASP A 337 -3.62 5.01 27.08
N GLU A 338 -2.58 4.27 26.79
CA GLU A 338 -1.21 4.74 26.63
C GLU A 338 -0.67 4.36 25.25
N VAL A 339 0.24 5.17 24.70
CA VAL A 339 0.89 4.91 23.41
C VAL A 339 2.02 3.90 23.61
N GLY A 340 1.95 2.79 22.87
CA GLY A 340 2.99 1.77 22.86
C GLY A 340 3.25 1.21 21.47
N GLU A 341 4.15 0.24 21.38
CA GLU A 341 4.44 -0.51 20.15
C GLU A 341 3.27 -1.44 19.83
N LEU A 342 2.80 -1.40 18.58
CA LEU A 342 1.78 -2.33 18.09
C LEU A 342 2.35 -3.73 17.96
N VAL A 343 1.77 -4.66 18.70
CA VAL A 343 2.15 -6.06 18.64
C VAL A 343 0.95 -6.97 18.38
N LEU A 344 1.24 -8.15 17.79
CA LEU A 344 0.30 -9.25 17.69
C LEU A 344 0.78 -10.37 18.61
N THR A 345 0.00 -10.65 19.64
CA THR A 345 0.36 -11.60 20.70
C THR A 345 0.02 -13.05 20.36
N LYS A 346 -0.75 -13.26 19.27
CA LYS A 346 -1.11 -14.59 18.74
C LYS A 346 -0.96 -14.61 17.22
N PRO A 347 -0.67 -15.78 16.63
CA PRO A 347 -0.57 -15.89 15.17
C PRO A 347 -1.91 -15.67 14.48
N MET A 348 -1.84 -15.05 13.29
CA MET A 348 -2.96 -14.88 12.37
C MET A 348 -2.83 -15.84 11.17
N PRO A 349 -3.96 -16.24 10.53
CA PRO A 349 -3.92 -17.17 9.39
C PRO A 349 -3.07 -16.69 8.22
N SER A 350 -3.03 -15.38 7.95
CA SER A 350 -2.31 -14.77 6.83
C SER A 350 -0.91 -14.28 7.15
N MET A 351 -0.36 -14.60 8.33
CA MET A 351 1.07 -14.36 8.57
C MET A 351 1.91 -15.04 7.50
N PRO A 352 3.04 -14.44 7.08
CA PRO A 352 3.89 -15.01 6.03
C PRO A 352 4.29 -16.45 6.31
N VAL A 353 4.21 -17.29 5.30
CA VAL A 353 4.76 -18.66 5.37
C VAL A 353 6.28 -18.61 5.50
N SER A 354 6.90 -17.67 4.76
CA SER A 354 8.34 -17.41 4.79
C SER A 354 8.64 -16.06 4.11
N PHE A 355 9.87 -15.61 4.17
CA PHE A 355 10.39 -14.71 3.15
C PHE A 355 11.01 -15.49 2.01
N TRP A 356 10.94 -14.94 0.81
CA TRP A 356 11.63 -15.52 -0.34
C TRP A 356 13.14 -15.48 -0.12
N ASN A 357 13.85 -16.57 -0.43
CA ASN A 357 15.28 -16.73 -0.16
C ASN A 357 15.67 -16.58 1.34
N ASP A 358 14.83 -17.10 2.25
CA ASP A 358 15.08 -17.17 3.69
C ASP A 358 14.87 -18.62 4.20
N PRO A 359 15.74 -19.57 3.79
CA PRO A 359 15.51 -20.99 4.01
C PRO A 359 15.55 -21.40 5.48
N ASP A 360 16.28 -20.68 6.33
CA ASP A 360 16.34 -20.91 7.77
C ASP A 360 15.37 -20.02 8.58
N GLY A 361 14.64 -19.11 7.92
CA GLY A 361 13.69 -18.18 8.54
C GLY A 361 14.34 -17.11 9.43
N SER A 362 15.66 -16.91 9.32
CA SER A 362 16.39 -15.96 10.17
C SER A 362 15.98 -14.51 9.90
N ARG A 363 15.77 -14.15 8.63
CA ARG A 363 15.33 -12.81 8.22
C ARG A 363 13.90 -12.51 8.69
N LEU A 364 13.00 -13.50 8.61
CA LEU A 364 11.63 -13.37 9.11
C LEU A 364 11.62 -13.21 10.63
N ARG A 365 12.37 -14.03 11.36
CA ARG A 365 12.48 -13.89 12.82
C ARG A 365 13.07 -12.54 13.23
N SER A 366 14.13 -12.11 12.56
CA SER A 366 14.73 -10.79 12.83
C SER A 366 13.78 -9.63 12.55
N ALA A 367 12.93 -9.74 11.51
CA ALA A 367 12.01 -8.66 11.13
C ALA A 367 10.87 -8.44 12.14
N TYR A 368 10.39 -9.51 12.79
CA TYR A 368 9.16 -9.42 13.58
C TYR A 368 9.27 -9.88 15.03
N PHE A 369 10.28 -10.66 15.38
CA PHE A 369 10.36 -11.33 16.69
C PHE A 369 11.67 -11.04 17.44
N ALA A 370 12.51 -10.14 16.93
CA ALA A 370 13.80 -9.82 17.57
C ALA A 370 13.60 -9.06 18.88
N ASP A 371 12.66 -8.10 18.91
CA ASP A 371 12.44 -7.26 20.08
C ASP A 371 11.61 -7.96 21.17
N TYR A 372 10.61 -8.76 20.74
CA TYR A 372 9.71 -9.50 21.64
C TYR A 372 9.64 -10.96 21.20
N PRO A 373 10.45 -11.88 21.81
CA PRO A 373 10.46 -13.29 21.42
C PRO A 373 9.07 -13.94 21.47
N GLY A 374 8.61 -14.45 20.32
CA GLY A 374 7.30 -15.08 20.19
C GLY A 374 6.12 -14.13 20.03
N VAL A 375 6.34 -12.81 20.04
CA VAL A 375 5.33 -11.79 19.80
C VAL A 375 5.71 -10.99 18.55
N TRP A 376 4.77 -10.83 17.63
CA TRP A 376 4.98 -10.11 16.40
C TRP A 376 5.00 -8.59 16.66
N ARG A 377 6.13 -7.95 16.43
CA ARG A 377 6.24 -6.48 16.39
C ARG A 377 5.92 -5.98 14.99
N HIS A 378 4.94 -5.05 14.87
CA HIS A 378 4.56 -4.53 13.56
C HIS A 378 5.37 -3.30 13.13
N GLY A 379 5.79 -2.50 14.08
CA GLY A 379 6.54 -1.27 13.81
C GLY A 379 5.65 -0.05 13.64
N ASP A 380 4.51 -0.01 14.32
CA ASP A 380 3.63 1.15 14.43
C ASP A 380 3.42 1.53 15.89
N TRP A 381 3.25 2.82 16.16
CA TRP A 381 2.75 3.30 17.45
C TRP A 381 1.23 3.23 17.48
N VAL A 382 0.71 2.61 18.52
CA VAL A 382 -0.72 2.45 18.75
C VAL A 382 -1.10 2.83 20.18
N ARG A 383 -2.31 3.33 20.35
CA ARG A 383 -2.99 3.41 21.66
C ARG A 383 -4.28 2.60 21.56
N GLU A 384 -4.41 1.61 22.38
CA GLU A 384 -5.69 0.96 22.65
C GLU A 384 -6.47 1.83 23.63
N THR A 385 -7.73 2.14 23.34
CA THR A 385 -8.59 2.92 24.22
C THR A 385 -9.35 2.00 25.18
N THR A 386 -9.88 2.56 26.27
CA THR A 386 -10.75 1.82 27.19
C THR A 386 -12.06 1.32 26.55
N ARG A 387 -12.33 1.66 25.28
CA ARG A 387 -13.47 1.18 24.47
C ARG A 387 -13.09 0.06 23.52
N GLU A 388 -11.86 -0.46 23.59
CA GLU A 388 -11.33 -1.46 22.66
C GLU A 388 -11.26 -0.96 21.20
N SER A 389 -11.22 0.37 21.00
CA SER A 389 -10.87 1.02 19.75
C SER A 389 -9.40 1.44 19.78
N PHE A 390 -8.85 1.83 18.62
CA PHE A 390 -7.41 2.06 18.50
C PHE A 390 -7.12 3.38 17.79
N VAL A 391 -6.00 3.99 18.15
CA VAL A 391 -5.45 5.17 17.46
C VAL A 391 -4.04 4.84 16.98
N ILE A 392 -3.78 5.00 15.69
CA ILE A 392 -2.44 4.83 15.10
C ILE A 392 -1.76 6.20 15.01
N TYR A 393 -0.56 6.28 15.56
CA TYR A 393 0.26 7.50 15.58
C TYR A 393 1.35 7.54 14.50
N GLY A 394 1.49 6.47 13.71
CA GLY A 394 2.48 6.34 12.65
C GLY A 394 3.49 5.23 12.91
N ARG A 395 4.54 5.20 12.10
CA ARG A 395 5.58 4.17 12.18
C ARG A 395 6.46 4.36 13.42
N SER A 396 6.79 3.27 14.11
CA SER A 396 7.71 3.32 15.25
C SER A 396 9.18 3.45 14.82
N ASP A 397 9.50 3.03 13.58
CA ASP A 397 10.82 3.17 12.98
C ASP A 397 11.10 4.58 12.39
N SER A 398 10.06 5.41 12.22
CA SER A 398 10.15 6.82 11.83
C SER A 398 9.78 7.81 12.96
N THR A 399 9.81 7.34 14.19
CA THR A 399 9.41 8.11 15.37
C THR A 399 10.32 9.32 15.60
N LEU A 400 9.69 10.45 15.93
CA LEU A 400 10.36 11.63 16.44
C LEU A 400 10.60 11.45 17.95
N ASN A 401 11.86 11.55 18.40
CA ASN A 401 12.21 11.36 19.81
C ASN A 401 13.04 12.56 20.30
N ARG A 402 12.40 13.48 20.99
CA ARG A 402 13.06 14.68 21.51
C ARG A 402 13.00 14.73 23.03
N GLY A 403 14.19 14.61 23.65
CA GLY A 403 14.34 14.69 25.11
C GLY A 403 13.46 13.67 25.85
N GLY A 404 13.34 12.43 25.32
CA GLY A 404 12.57 11.35 25.91
C GLY A 404 11.06 11.39 25.64
N VAL A 405 10.56 12.42 24.93
CA VAL A 405 9.16 12.46 24.46
C VAL A 405 9.09 11.89 23.04
N ARG A 406 8.35 10.80 22.89
CA ARG A 406 8.09 10.14 21.61
C ARG A 406 6.82 10.70 20.99
N MET A 407 6.85 10.96 19.68
CA MET A 407 5.70 11.43 18.92
C MET A 407 5.67 10.74 17.56
N GLY A 408 4.47 10.28 17.16
CA GLY A 408 4.23 9.80 15.81
C GLY A 408 4.24 10.95 14.79
N THR A 409 4.70 10.66 13.58
CA THR A 409 4.72 11.66 12.50
C THR A 409 3.32 12.07 12.05
N ALA A 410 2.30 11.25 12.29
CA ALA A 410 0.91 11.54 11.91
C ALA A 410 0.34 12.80 12.61
N ASP A 411 0.56 12.94 13.91
CA ASP A 411 0.10 14.11 14.66
C ASP A 411 0.81 15.39 14.18
N PHE A 412 2.12 15.26 13.90
CA PHE A 412 2.90 16.35 13.33
C PHE A 412 2.34 16.82 11.99
N TYR A 413 2.07 15.88 11.09
CA TYR A 413 1.49 16.20 9.79
C TYR A 413 0.10 16.82 9.90
N THR A 414 -0.71 16.37 10.86
CA THR A 414 -2.04 16.95 11.09
C THR A 414 -1.95 18.44 11.38
N VAL A 415 -1.00 18.86 12.22
CA VAL A 415 -0.81 20.27 12.55
C VAL A 415 -0.20 21.06 11.38
N VAL A 416 0.86 20.54 10.75
CA VAL A 416 1.59 21.25 9.69
C VAL A 416 0.75 21.38 8.42
N GLU A 417 0.13 20.27 7.99
CA GLU A 417 -0.68 20.23 6.76
C GLU A 417 -2.09 20.76 6.94
N GLY A 418 -2.48 21.05 8.20
CA GLY A 418 -3.69 21.81 8.51
C GLY A 418 -3.60 23.29 8.10
N SER A 419 -2.41 23.80 7.79
CA SER A 419 -2.23 25.16 7.25
C SER A 419 -2.57 25.20 5.76
N ASP A 420 -3.40 26.16 5.34
CA ASP A 420 -3.75 26.41 3.94
C ASP A 420 -2.55 26.81 3.07
N GLN A 421 -1.45 27.21 3.69
CA GLN A 421 -0.21 27.62 3.00
C GLN A 421 0.75 26.45 2.73
N ILE A 422 0.45 25.25 3.23
CA ILE A 422 1.25 24.03 3.06
C ILE A 422 0.54 23.05 2.13
N ALA A 423 1.21 22.69 1.04
CA ALA A 423 0.71 21.69 0.11
C ALA A 423 1.06 20.26 0.56
N ASP A 424 2.28 20.05 1.07
CA ASP A 424 2.79 18.77 1.58
C ASP A 424 3.94 19.01 2.57
N SER A 425 4.27 18.02 3.39
CA SER A 425 5.37 18.12 4.35
C SER A 425 6.08 16.79 4.57
N LEU A 426 7.32 16.82 5.07
CA LEU A 426 8.05 15.66 5.56
C LEU A 426 8.83 16.05 6.81
N VAL A 427 8.71 15.28 7.87
CA VAL A 427 9.49 15.48 9.10
C VAL A 427 10.46 14.33 9.30
N VAL A 428 11.68 14.66 9.66
CA VAL A 428 12.74 13.68 9.93
C VAL A 428 13.50 14.11 11.19
N ASP A 429 13.62 13.19 12.11
CA ASP A 429 14.49 13.30 13.27
C ASP A 429 15.81 12.57 12.95
N THR A 430 16.91 13.33 12.92
CA THR A 430 18.24 12.80 12.62
C THR A 430 18.97 12.27 13.87
N THR A 431 18.36 12.39 15.06
CA THR A 431 18.92 11.84 16.30
C THR A 431 19.09 10.33 16.18
N GLU A 432 20.30 9.83 16.37
CA GLU A 432 20.55 8.39 16.50
C GLU A 432 20.34 7.94 17.95
N LEU A 433 19.66 6.82 18.15
CA LEU A 433 19.51 6.21 19.47
C LEU A 433 20.90 5.79 20.00
N GLY A 434 21.44 6.58 20.93
CA GLY A 434 22.72 6.32 21.61
C GLY A 434 23.93 7.10 21.11
N ALA A 435 23.77 8.00 20.13
CA ALA A 435 24.84 8.95 19.76
C ALA A 435 24.93 10.11 20.78
N ALA A 436 26.16 10.56 21.07
CA ALA A 436 26.41 11.68 21.96
C ALA A 436 26.12 13.04 21.32
N ASP A 437 25.67 13.07 20.07
CA ASP A 437 25.40 14.28 19.30
C ASP A 437 23.88 14.50 19.22
N ASP A 438 23.45 15.72 19.56
CA ASP A 438 22.04 16.15 19.49
C ASP A 438 21.63 16.30 18.01
N GLY A 439 21.08 15.25 17.40
CA GLY A 439 20.53 15.32 16.05
C GLY A 439 19.47 16.42 15.90
N GLU A 440 19.18 16.82 14.67
CA GLU A 440 18.20 17.85 14.33
C GLU A 440 16.84 17.26 13.98
N LEU A 441 15.77 17.92 14.39
CA LEU A 441 14.42 17.71 13.89
C LEU A 441 14.22 18.64 12.68
N LEU A 442 14.18 18.06 11.48
CA LEU A 442 14.04 18.77 10.22
C LEU A 442 12.62 18.65 9.69
N CYS A 443 12.01 19.75 9.30
CA CYS A 443 10.72 19.77 8.64
C CYS A 443 10.85 20.33 7.22
N PHE A 444 10.60 19.51 6.23
CA PHE A 444 10.58 19.88 4.82
C PHE A 444 9.16 20.24 4.42
N LEU A 445 8.98 21.37 3.72
CA LEU A 445 7.68 21.94 3.38
C LEU A 445 7.58 22.17 1.88
N VAL A 446 6.48 21.73 1.30
CA VAL A 446 6.03 22.18 -0.02
C VAL A 446 5.01 23.27 0.19
N LEU A 447 5.34 24.48 -0.21
CA LEU A 447 4.50 25.66 -0.03
C LEU A 447 3.50 25.78 -1.19
N VAL A 448 2.33 26.33 -0.91
CA VAL A 448 1.39 26.69 -1.98
C VAL A 448 1.91 27.90 -2.78
N PRO A 449 1.51 28.09 -4.04
CA PRO A 449 1.93 29.26 -4.82
C PRO A 449 1.63 30.58 -4.11
N GLY A 450 2.67 31.40 -3.96
CA GLY A 450 2.58 32.72 -3.30
C GLY A 450 2.87 32.70 -1.80
N ALA A 451 2.98 31.55 -1.14
CA ALA A 451 3.43 31.47 0.25
C ALA A 451 4.96 31.51 0.32
N THR A 452 5.50 32.10 1.39
CA THR A 452 6.93 32.10 1.67
C THR A 452 7.24 31.41 2.99
N LEU A 453 8.43 30.81 3.10
CA LEU A 453 8.85 30.16 4.34
C LEU A 453 8.87 31.16 5.51
N ALA A 454 9.29 32.39 5.26
CA ALA A 454 9.35 33.45 6.26
C ALA A 454 7.99 33.80 6.90
N ASP A 455 6.91 33.68 6.10
CA ASP A 455 5.55 33.96 6.58
C ASP A 455 4.94 32.76 7.32
N VAL A 456 5.27 31.55 6.87
CA VAL A 456 4.65 30.31 7.35
C VAL A 456 5.33 29.78 8.61
N GLU A 457 6.65 29.83 8.69
CA GLU A 457 7.43 29.24 9.80
C GLU A 457 7.00 29.75 11.19
N PRO A 458 6.81 31.06 11.44
CA PRO A 458 6.40 31.53 12.76
C PRO A 458 5.05 30.98 13.20
N GLN A 459 4.11 30.84 12.24
CA GLN A 459 2.77 30.33 12.49
C GLN A 459 2.81 28.83 12.81
N LEU A 460 3.59 28.05 12.06
CA LEU A 460 3.77 26.62 12.31
C LEU A 460 4.46 26.35 13.65
N ARG A 461 5.51 27.14 13.99
CA ARG A 461 6.16 27.05 15.30
C ARG A 461 5.19 27.30 16.44
N GLN A 462 4.28 28.26 16.28
CA GLN A 462 3.26 28.55 17.29
C GLN A 462 2.21 27.42 17.36
N ALA A 463 1.71 26.93 16.23
CA ALA A 463 0.74 25.85 16.17
C ALA A 463 1.29 24.57 16.80
N LEU A 464 2.49 24.14 16.40
CA LEU A 464 3.16 22.96 16.96
C LEU A 464 3.37 23.04 18.48
N ARG A 465 3.77 24.22 18.99
CA ARG A 465 3.90 24.43 20.44
C ARG A 465 2.57 24.31 21.18
N LYS A 466 1.50 24.82 20.58
CA LYS A 466 0.17 24.86 21.18
C LYS A 466 -0.54 23.52 21.13
N GLU A 467 -0.47 22.84 19.97
CA GLU A 467 -1.26 21.65 19.70
C GLU A 467 -0.52 20.35 20.05
N LEU A 468 0.82 20.36 20.02
CA LEU A 468 1.63 19.21 20.41
C LEU A 468 2.47 19.52 21.65
N SER A 469 3.69 20.01 21.48
CA SER A 469 4.52 20.48 22.58
C SER A 469 5.70 21.34 22.08
N PRO A 470 6.34 22.14 22.95
CA PRO A 470 7.56 22.87 22.60
C PRO A 470 8.70 22.00 22.07
N ARG A 471 8.77 20.72 22.47
CA ARG A 471 9.82 19.78 22.08
C ARG A 471 9.64 19.26 20.65
N HIS A 472 8.44 19.36 20.09
CA HIS A 472 8.12 18.93 18.74
C HIS A 472 8.22 20.05 17.70
N VAL A 473 8.71 21.22 18.10
CA VAL A 473 9.00 22.30 17.15
C VAL A 473 10.31 21.98 16.42
N PRO A 474 10.29 21.86 15.09
CA PRO A 474 11.50 21.60 14.31
C PRO A 474 12.62 22.60 14.57
N ASP A 475 13.85 22.12 14.58
CA ASP A 475 15.03 22.99 14.63
C ASP A 475 15.08 23.83 13.36
N ARG A 476 14.80 23.20 12.21
CA ARG A 476 14.81 23.86 10.91
C ARG A 476 13.57 23.51 10.09
N PHE A 477 13.03 24.53 9.40
CA PHE A 477 12.08 24.38 8.32
C PHE A 477 12.80 24.62 6.99
N ILE A 478 12.56 23.76 6.00
CA ILE A 478 13.24 23.79 4.71
C ILE A 478 12.20 23.69 3.62
N ALA A 479 12.13 24.68 2.74
CA ALA A 479 11.25 24.63 1.59
C ALA A 479 11.84 23.72 0.52
N VAL A 480 11.00 22.85 -0.06
CA VAL A 480 11.33 21.94 -1.16
C VAL A 480 10.21 21.94 -2.19
N ASP A 481 10.52 21.58 -3.43
CA ASP A 481 9.53 21.57 -4.52
C ASP A 481 8.55 20.40 -4.40
N ALA A 482 8.99 19.26 -3.86
CA ALA A 482 8.15 18.08 -3.67
C ALA A 482 8.68 17.18 -2.54
N ILE A 483 7.77 16.44 -1.89
CA ILE A 483 8.12 15.40 -0.93
C ILE A 483 8.23 14.05 -1.65
N PRO A 484 9.32 13.28 -1.44
CA PRO A 484 9.48 11.96 -2.04
C PRO A 484 8.42 10.99 -1.52
N ARG A 485 7.71 10.36 -2.46
CA ARG A 485 6.65 9.41 -2.18
C ARG A 485 6.85 8.12 -2.97
N THR A 486 6.50 7.02 -2.34
CA THR A 486 6.41 5.74 -3.05
C THR A 486 5.30 5.81 -4.12
N LEU A 487 5.31 4.90 -5.09
CA LEU A 487 4.26 4.78 -6.11
C LEU A 487 2.85 4.62 -5.50
N ASN A 488 2.77 4.09 -4.29
CA ASN A 488 1.51 3.98 -3.53
C ASN A 488 1.17 5.24 -2.70
N GLY A 489 1.90 6.34 -2.89
CA GLY A 489 1.66 7.63 -2.24
C GLY A 489 2.18 7.76 -0.81
N LYS A 490 2.89 6.77 -0.25
CA LYS A 490 3.47 6.86 1.10
C LYS A 490 4.68 7.77 1.11
N LYS A 491 4.80 8.62 2.13
CA LYS A 491 5.98 9.47 2.36
C LYS A 491 7.22 8.62 2.65
N CYS A 492 8.37 9.04 2.12
CA CYS A 492 9.63 8.31 2.25
C CYS A 492 10.46 8.80 3.45
N GLU A 493 9.88 8.79 4.66
CA GLU A 493 10.52 9.26 5.90
C GLU A 493 11.83 8.51 6.19
N VAL A 494 11.77 7.18 6.27
CA VAL A 494 12.94 6.33 6.56
C VAL A 494 14.02 6.43 5.48
N PRO A 495 13.71 6.36 4.17
CA PRO A 495 14.70 6.61 3.13
C PRO A 495 15.40 7.97 3.25
N VAL A 496 14.64 9.03 3.49
CA VAL A 496 15.20 10.39 3.66
C VAL A 496 16.07 10.47 4.91
N LYS A 497 15.62 9.93 6.05
CA LYS A 497 16.43 9.85 7.27
C LYS A 497 17.77 9.16 7.02
N ARG A 498 17.78 8.03 6.31
CA ARG A 498 19.00 7.29 5.96
C ARG A 498 19.93 8.08 5.05
N ILE A 499 19.38 8.78 4.07
CA ILE A 499 20.16 9.66 3.18
C ILE A 499 20.82 10.77 3.99
N LEU A 500 20.05 11.44 4.85
CA LEU A 500 20.57 12.51 5.72
C LEU A 500 21.62 12.00 6.73
N ALA A 501 21.54 10.74 7.14
CA ALA A 501 22.54 10.06 7.95
C ALA A 501 23.78 9.57 7.15
N GLY A 502 23.90 9.93 5.86
CA GLY A 502 25.06 9.62 5.02
C GLY A 502 25.02 8.26 4.32
N VAL A 503 23.90 7.53 4.37
CA VAL A 503 23.74 6.29 3.59
C VAL A 503 23.64 6.62 2.10
N ASP A 504 24.36 5.85 1.26
CA ASP A 504 24.27 5.98 -0.20
C ASP A 504 22.79 6.00 -0.64
N PRO A 505 22.35 7.04 -1.37
CA PRO A 505 20.96 7.15 -1.84
C PRO A 505 20.47 5.91 -2.59
N LYS A 506 21.35 5.23 -3.34
CA LYS A 506 21.03 3.98 -4.07
C LYS A 506 20.75 2.79 -3.13
N GLN A 507 21.27 2.84 -1.90
CA GLN A 507 21.02 1.84 -0.86
C GLN A 507 19.84 2.22 0.03
N ALA A 508 19.52 3.51 0.11
CA ALA A 508 18.41 4.01 0.91
C ALA A 508 17.05 3.74 0.22
N VAL A 509 16.95 4.02 -1.09
CA VAL A 509 15.73 3.83 -1.88
C VAL A 509 16.04 3.69 -3.37
N SER A 510 15.25 2.85 -4.07
CA SER A 510 15.28 2.84 -5.54
C SER A 510 14.45 4.01 -6.07
N ARG A 511 15.05 4.90 -6.86
CA ARG A 511 14.34 6.02 -7.51
C ARG A 511 13.14 5.55 -8.35
N ASP A 512 13.27 4.39 -8.98
CA ASP A 512 12.22 3.80 -9.83
C ASP A 512 11.01 3.29 -9.04
N ALA A 513 11.12 3.23 -7.70
CA ALA A 513 10.01 2.90 -6.81
C ALA A 513 9.27 4.14 -6.29
N LEU A 514 9.65 5.33 -6.76
CA LEU A 514 9.07 6.60 -6.36
C LEU A 514 8.13 7.14 -7.44
N ALA A 515 7.05 7.76 -7.00
CA ALA A 515 6.13 8.48 -7.87
C ALA A 515 6.77 9.76 -8.46
N ASN A 516 7.76 10.32 -7.75
CA ASN A 516 8.45 11.56 -8.08
C ASN A 516 9.96 11.44 -7.78
N PRO A 517 10.73 10.71 -8.60
CA PRO A 517 12.14 10.36 -8.33
C PRO A 517 13.07 11.56 -8.09
N ASP A 518 12.83 12.66 -8.80
CA ASP A 518 13.68 13.86 -8.72
C ASP A 518 13.49 14.62 -7.39
N SER A 519 12.42 14.34 -6.66
CA SER A 519 12.17 14.90 -5.34
C SER A 519 13.21 14.51 -4.27
N LEU A 520 14.04 13.49 -4.54
CA LEU A 520 15.14 13.12 -3.63
C LEU A 520 16.35 14.04 -3.74
N ASP A 521 16.53 14.78 -4.83
CA ASP A 521 17.74 15.54 -5.09
C ASP A 521 18.06 16.62 -4.04
N PRO A 522 17.08 17.39 -3.51
CA PRO A 522 17.32 18.32 -2.41
C PRO A 522 17.85 17.64 -1.14
N PHE A 523 17.36 16.46 -0.82
CA PHE A 523 17.78 15.71 0.39
C PHE A 523 19.19 15.13 0.23
N ILE A 524 19.54 14.68 -0.98
CA ILE A 524 20.90 14.22 -1.31
C ILE A 524 21.89 15.37 -1.25
N ALA A 525 21.49 16.55 -1.72
CA ALA A 525 22.34 17.73 -1.65
C ALA A 525 22.58 18.15 -0.19
N LEU A 526 21.54 18.10 0.64
CA LEU A 526 21.63 18.46 2.07
C LEU A 526 22.52 17.51 2.87
N ALA A 527 22.51 16.20 2.55
CA ALA A 527 23.34 15.18 3.20
C ALA A 527 24.86 15.30 2.91
N ARG A 528 25.25 16.06 1.90
CA ARG A 528 26.66 16.28 1.50
C ARG A 528 27.32 17.48 2.18
N HIS A 529 26.57 18.21 2.97
CA HIS A 529 26.99 19.38 3.75
C HIS A 529 26.92 19.11 5.24
#